data_7d97fa37cab322b6b21fe5603a627e7d
#
_entry.id   7d97fa37cab322b6b21fe5603a627e7d
#
_cell.length_a   1.000
_cell.length_b   1.000
_cell.length_c   1.000
_cell.angle_alpha   90.00
_cell.angle_beta   90.00
_cell.angle_gamma   90.00
#
_symmetry.space_group_name_H-M   'P 1'
#
loop_
_entity.id
_entity.type
_entity.pdbx_description
1 polymer ?
#
loop_
_entity_poly.entity_id
_entity_poly.type
_entity_poly.pdbx_seq_one_letter_code
_entity_poly.pdbx_strand_id
1 'polypeptide(L)'
;MKKFTKIFAFAMALMMVFALQVPVSAAEKGAVIEAGVEAPEATVMTDVTKDYFALSSYPYNNTASFKVVVPQDVSGVQLRLYNYKGKQIAYKNVESYYYASSYRYVDFNIKKNQAYYVRAVSYITVNGQTTYGTLSSPRAFVNLNRKAFKSKTKDLNNNTKRFIIKIPKKAKFKGIKSFTLYMSKKRDTGYKKYKKVKPGTTVTISSFKKKKFRTAKDFYYIKIVPNLTKKVSSDTYVYVYQ
;
A
#
# COMPACT_ATOMS: atom_id res chain seq x y z
N MET A 1 17.93 18.20 -47.38
CA MET A 1 16.46 18.14 -47.38
C MET A 1 15.85 16.89 -46.68
N LYS A 2 16.54 15.77 -46.50
CA LYS A 2 15.95 14.56 -45.90
C LYS A 2 15.79 14.61 -44.34
N LYS A 3 16.43 15.53 -43.64
CA LYS A 3 16.31 15.65 -42.16
C LYS A 3 15.08 16.46 -41.71
N PHE A 4 14.64 17.40 -42.49
CA PHE A 4 13.45 18.23 -42.15
C PHE A 4 12.14 17.47 -42.27
N THR A 5 12.02 16.54 -43.23
CA THR A 5 10.79 15.75 -43.44
C THR A 5 10.50 14.79 -42.25
N LYS A 6 11.57 14.27 -41.57
CA LYS A 6 11.37 13.40 -40.41
C LYS A 6 10.90 14.16 -39.16
N ILE A 7 11.35 15.40 -38.98
CA ILE A 7 10.93 16.26 -37.86
C ILE A 7 9.47 16.66 -38.01
N PHE A 8 9.05 16.98 -39.23
CA PHE A 8 7.65 17.37 -39.52
C PHE A 8 6.67 16.18 -39.35
N ALA A 9 7.06 14.98 -39.75
CA ALA A 9 6.26 13.79 -39.53
C ALA A 9 6.10 13.43 -38.05
N PHE A 10 7.14 13.65 -37.24
CA PHE A 10 7.12 13.39 -35.79
C PHE A 10 6.26 14.45 -35.07
N ALA A 11 6.33 15.71 -35.48
CA ALA A 11 5.50 16.78 -34.91
C ALA A 11 4.00 16.60 -35.25
N MET A 12 3.67 16.12 -36.42
CA MET A 12 2.26 15.82 -36.81
C MET A 12 1.74 14.59 -36.06
N ALA A 13 2.55 13.54 -35.87
CA ALA A 13 2.18 12.37 -35.06
C ALA A 13 1.97 12.74 -33.59
N LEU A 14 2.78 13.64 -33.04
CA LEU A 14 2.63 14.13 -31.67
C LEU A 14 1.37 14.97 -31.48
N MET A 15 1.01 15.82 -32.44
CA MET A 15 -0.23 16.59 -32.40
C MET A 15 -1.50 15.71 -32.52
N MET A 16 -1.45 14.63 -33.28
CA MET A 16 -2.59 13.70 -33.34
C MET A 16 -2.79 12.92 -32.02
N VAL A 17 -1.71 12.62 -31.29
CA VAL A 17 -1.82 11.96 -29.98
C VAL A 17 -2.41 12.91 -28.92
N PHE A 18 -2.15 14.23 -29.01
CA PHE A 18 -2.78 15.21 -28.10
C PHE A 18 -4.22 15.53 -28.46
N ALA A 19 -4.62 15.41 -29.75
CA ALA A 19 -5.99 15.66 -30.18
C ALA A 19 -6.98 14.57 -29.70
N LEU A 20 -6.50 13.37 -29.30
CA LEU A 20 -7.33 12.29 -28.81
C LEU A 20 -7.47 12.29 -27.25
N GLN A 21 -6.90 13.28 -26.57
CA GLN A 21 -7.04 13.46 -25.12
C GLN A 21 -7.86 14.70 -24.75
N VAL A 22 -8.87 15.05 -25.53
CA VAL A 22 -9.86 16.02 -25.11
C VAL A 22 -10.70 15.33 -24.01
N PRO A 23 -10.72 15.83 -22.76
CA PRO A 23 -11.69 15.34 -21.80
C PRO A 23 -13.06 15.69 -22.36
N VAL A 24 -13.91 14.68 -22.58
CA VAL A 24 -15.32 14.87 -22.89
C VAL A 24 -15.98 15.50 -21.64
N SER A 25 -15.91 16.81 -21.58
CA SER A 25 -16.70 17.63 -20.69
C SER A 25 -16.94 18.98 -21.36
N ALA A 26 -17.53 18.90 -22.55
CA ALA A 26 -18.22 20.04 -23.12
C ALA A 26 -19.72 19.72 -23.01
N ALA A 27 -20.36 20.32 -22.03
CA ALA A 27 -21.80 20.35 -21.96
C ALA A 27 -22.32 20.98 -23.26
N GLU A 28 -22.99 20.20 -24.10
CA GLU A 28 -23.74 20.72 -25.21
C GLU A 28 -24.80 21.69 -24.71
N LYS A 29 -24.59 22.97 -24.96
CA LYS A 29 -25.65 23.97 -24.88
C LYS A 29 -26.60 23.73 -26.05
N GLY A 30 -27.77 23.22 -25.75
CA GLY A 30 -28.82 23.22 -26.78
C GLY A 30 -29.84 22.09 -26.75
N ALA A 31 -30.07 21.43 -25.63
CA ALA A 31 -31.30 20.64 -25.46
C ALA A 31 -32.40 21.56 -24.93
N VAL A 32 -33.43 21.79 -25.71
CA VAL A 32 -34.69 22.38 -25.24
C VAL A 32 -35.28 21.42 -24.23
N ILE A 33 -35.17 21.76 -22.96
CA ILE A 33 -35.76 20.97 -21.84
C ILE A 33 -37.26 21.27 -21.88
N GLU A 34 -38.09 20.29 -22.20
CA GLU A 34 -39.53 20.38 -21.96
C GLU A 34 -39.76 20.67 -20.48
N ALA A 35 -40.55 21.70 -20.22
CA ALA A 35 -40.90 22.11 -18.85
C ALA A 35 -41.67 20.98 -18.18
N GLY A 36 -41.05 20.35 -17.14
CA GLY A 36 -41.72 19.37 -16.30
C GLY A 36 -40.91 18.15 -15.89
N VAL A 37 -39.69 17.97 -16.42
CA VAL A 37 -38.80 16.90 -15.89
C VAL A 37 -37.77 17.53 -14.98
N GLU A 38 -37.93 17.37 -13.66
CA GLU A 38 -36.86 17.70 -12.70
C GLU A 38 -35.58 17.00 -13.14
N ALA A 39 -34.52 17.75 -13.36
CA ALA A 39 -33.21 17.18 -13.62
C ALA A 39 -32.88 16.22 -12.44
N PRO A 40 -32.49 14.99 -12.68
CA PRO A 40 -32.15 14.07 -11.59
C PRO A 40 -31.13 14.76 -10.69
N GLU A 41 -31.43 14.87 -9.39
CA GLU A 41 -30.48 15.37 -8.39
C GLU A 41 -29.12 14.71 -8.64
N ALA A 42 -28.08 15.52 -8.74
CA ALA A 42 -26.73 15.02 -8.92
C ALA A 42 -26.43 14.07 -7.73
N THR A 43 -26.43 12.80 -7.98
CA THR A 43 -26.19 11.78 -6.96
C THR A 43 -24.83 12.01 -6.36
N VAL A 44 -24.78 12.55 -5.13
CA VAL A 44 -23.52 12.79 -4.41
C VAL A 44 -22.96 11.44 -4.00
N MET A 45 -21.92 11.01 -4.67
CA MET A 45 -21.25 9.73 -4.42
C MET A 45 -20.31 9.83 -3.22
N THR A 46 -20.45 8.93 -2.25
CA THR A 46 -19.52 8.86 -1.10
C THR A 46 -18.09 8.58 -1.55
N ASP A 47 -17.17 9.47 -1.20
CA ASP A 47 -15.74 9.26 -1.41
C ASP A 47 -15.18 8.19 -0.47
N VAL A 48 -14.50 7.20 -1.04
CA VAL A 48 -13.88 6.11 -0.28
C VAL A 48 -12.56 6.55 0.29
N THR A 49 -12.51 6.72 1.61
CA THR A 49 -11.27 6.99 2.34
C THR A 49 -10.50 5.69 2.62
N LYS A 50 -9.28 5.81 3.18
CA LYS A 50 -8.49 4.65 3.60
C LYS A 50 -9.16 3.79 4.70
N ASP A 51 -10.21 4.27 5.34
CA ASP A 51 -10.90 3.58 6.43
C ASP A 51 -11.91 2.55 5.90
N TYR A 52 -12.35 2.69 4.65
CA TYR A 52 -13.22 1.73 3.96
C TYR A 52 -12.49 0.47 3.49
N PHE A 53 -11.15 0.43 3.52
CA PHE A 53 -10.40 -0.76 3.17
C PHE A 53 -9.16 -0.93 4.05
N ALA A 54 -8.86 -2.15 4.44
CA ALA A 54 -7.69 -2.48 5.25
C ALA A 54 -7.09 -3.81 4.82
N LEU A 55 -5.78 -3.95 4.99
CA LEU A 55 -5.12 -5.25 4.87
C LEU A 55 -5.68 -6.17 5.97
N SER A 56 -6.34 -7.26 5.60
CA SER A 56 -7.04 -8.15 6.54
C SER A 56 -6.07 -8.96 7.40
N SER A 57 -4.92 -9.31 6.83
CA SER A 57 -3.86 -10.05 7.50
C SER A 57 -2.51 -9.73 6.89
N TYR A 58 -1.44 -10.17 7.54
CA TYR A 58 -0.11 -10.10 6.95
C TYR A 58 -0.09 -10.92 5.64
N PRO A 59 0.47 -10.37 4.52
CA PRO A 59 0.53 -11.08 3.25
C PRO A 59 1.17 -12.47 3.38
N TYR A 60 0.48 -13.49 2.88
CA TYR A 60 0.90 -14.88 2.96
C TYR A 60 0.84 -15.54 1.58
N ASN A 61 1.73 -16.47 1.30
CA ASN A 61 1.79 -17.25 0.04
C ASN A 61 1.63 -16.43 -1.25
N ASN A 62 2.23 -15.23 -1.29
CA ASN A 62 2.11 -14.30 -2.41
C ASN A 62 0.70 -13.70 -2.62
N THR A 63 -0.14 -13.75 -1.61
CA THR A 63 -1.47 -13.14 -1.62
C THR A 63 -1.55 -12.02 -0.58
N ALA A 64 -2.18 -10.91 -0.94
CA ALA A 64 -2.59 -9.86 -0.02
C ALA A 64 -4.12 -9.77 -0.04
N SER A 65 -4.75 -10.00 1.11
CA SER A 65 -6.19 -9.96 1.29
C SER A 65 -6.60 -8.65 1.95
N PHE A 66 -7.55 -7.96 1.36
CA PHE A 66 -8.10 -6.71 1.86
C PHE A 66 -9.54 -6.88 2.29
N LYS A 67 -9.86 -6.41 3.48
CA LYS A 67 -11.23 -6.20 3.94
C LYS A 67 -11.71 -4.87 3.38
N VAL A 68 -12.88 -4.87 2.71
CA VAL A 68 -13.46 -3.69 2.06
C VAL A 68 -14.88 -3.50 2.57
N VAL A 69 -15.24 -2.28 2.91
CA VAL A 69 -16.60 -1.85 3.18
C VAL A 69 -17.07 -1.05 1.97
N VAL A 70 -18.24 -1.36 1.44
CA VAL A 70 -18.85 -0.62 0.33
C VAL A 70 -19.93 0.30 0.91
N PRO A 71 -19.89 1.63 0.66
CA PRO A 71 -20.95 2.56 1.04
C PRO A 71 -22.28 2.17 0.37
N GLN A 72 -23.40 2.57 0.99
CA GLN A 72 -24.74 2.20 0.48
C GLN A 72 -25.17 2.97 -0.77
N ASP A 73 -24.68 4.18 -0.91
CA ASP A 73 -25.00 5.15 -1.96
C ASP A 73 -24.21 4.94 -3.25
N VAL A 74 -23.46 3.85 -3.38
CA VAL A 74 -22.63 3.55 -4.56
C VAL A 74 -22.91 2.14 -5.08
N SER A 75 -22.69 1.91 -6.37
CA SER A 75 -22.78 0.57 -6.97
C SER A 75 -21.65 -0.34 -6.50
N GLY A 76 -20.51 0.24 -6.11
CA GLY A 76 -19.38 -0.52 -5.61
C GLY A 76 -18.13 0.30 -5.33
N VAL A 77 -17.09 -0.43 -4.92
CA VAL A 77 -15.73 0.10 -4.69
C VAL A 77 -14.74 -0.66 -5.55
N GLN A 78 -13.93 0.05 -6.31
CA GLN A 78 -12.82 -0.52 -7.05
C GLN A 78 -11.53 -0.34 -6.26
N LEU A 79 -10.89 -1.45 -5.87
CA LEU A 79 -9.52 -1.44 -5.34
C LEU A 79 -8.50 -1.53 -6.47
N ARG A 80 -7.55 -0.60 -6.50
CA ARG A 80 -6.46 -0.53 -7.49
C ARG A 80 -5.13 -0.82 -6.81
N LEU A 81 -4.42 -1.84 -7.29
CA LEU A 81 -3.10 -2.24 -6.82
C LEU A 81 -2.01 -1.61 -7.67
N TYR A 82 -1.06 -0.96 -7.02
CA TYR A 82 0.09 -0.33 -7.67
C TYR A 82 1.38 -0.97 -7.18
N ASN A 83 2.36 -1.13 -8.07
CA ASN A 83 3.69 -1.60 -7.72
C ASN A 83 4.53 -0.49 -7.05
N TYR A 84 5.73 -0.84 -6.62
CA TYR A 84 6.67 0.09 -5.95
C TYR A 84 7.09 1.31 -6.80
N LYS A 85 6.96 1.24 -8.14
CA LYS A 85 7.19 2.37 -9.05
C LYS A 85 5.97 3.30 -9.16
N GLY A 86 4.79 2.85 -8.73
CA GLY A 86 3.53 3.58 -8.82
C GLY A 86 2.72 3.25 -10.08
N LYS A 87 3.13 2.24 -10.87
CA LYS A 87 2.33 1.73 -11.98
C LYS A 87 1.20 0.85 -11.44
N GLN A 88 -0.04 1.10 -11.86
CA GLN A 88 -1.16 0.20 -11.58
C GLN A 88 -0.90 -1.15 -12.26
N ILE A 89 -1.10 -2.24 -11.54
CA ILE A 89 -0.81 -3.61 -12.02
C ILE A 89 -2.01 -4.53 -11.93
N ALA A 90 -3.01 -4.17 -11.12
CA ALA A 90 -4.28 -4.89 -11.03
C ALA A 90 -5.36 -3.99 -10.45
N TYR A 91 -6.61 -4.38 -10.65
CA TYR A 91 -7.76 -3.85 -9.92
C TYR A 91 -8.78 -4.95 -9.65
N LYS A 92 -9.66 -4.71 -8.70
CA LYS A 92 -10.80 -5.57 -8.36
C LYS A 92 -11.99 -4.71 -8.01
N ASN A 93 -13.15 -5.01 -8.58
CA ASN A 93 -14.41 -4.41 -8.22
C ASN A 93 -15.04 -5.19 -7.07
N VAL A 94 -15.63 -4.48 -6.14
CA VAL A 94 -16.42 -5.00 -5.02
C VAL A 94 -17.76 -4.33 -5.10
N GLU A 95 -18.75 -5.07 -5.52
CA GLU A 95 -20.11 -4.56 -5.70
C GLU A 95 -20.81 -4.35 -4.35
N SER A 96 -21.69 -3.37 -4.29
CA SER A 96 -22.60 -3.17 -3.17
C SER A 96 -23.55 -4.35 -3.09
N TYR A 97 -23.91 -4.74 -1.88
CA TYR A 97 -24.85 -5.82 -1.64
C TYR A 97 -25.99 -5.32 -0.73
N TYR A 98 -27.14 -5.89 -0.87
CA TYR A 98 -28.37 -5.44 -0.22
C TYR A 98 -28.31 -5.33 1.32
N TYR A 99 -27.35 -5.96 1.98
CA TYR A 99 -27.13 -5.88 3.42
C TYR A 99 -25.97 -4.96 3.77
N ALA A 100 -26.29 -3.79 4.23
CA ALA A 100 -25.44 -2.60 4.41
C ALA A 100 -24.25 -2.71 5.37
N SER A 101 -24.06 -3.81 6.08
CA SER A 101 -22.97 -3.92 7.08
C SER A 101 -21.92 -4.98 6.74
N SER A 102 -22.03 -5.62 5.59
CA SER A 102 -21.12 -6.71 5.23
C SER A 102 -19.85 -6.20 4.54
N TYR A 103 -18.71 -6.40 5.18
CA TYR A 103 -17.43 -6.28 4.50
C TYR A 103 -17.18 -7.45 3.55
N ARG A 104 -16.39 -7.18 2.51
CA ARG A 104 -15.92 -8.17 1.54
C ARG A 104 -14.43 -8.36 1.64
N TYR A 105 -13.96 -9.54 1.25
CA TYR A 105 -12.53 -9.78 1.10
C TYR A 105 -12.14 -9.76 -0.38
N VAL A 106 -11.02 -9.12 -0.65
CA VAL A 106 -10.46 -8.99 -2.00
C VAL A 106 -9.00 -9.40 -1.97
N ASP A 107 -8.63 -10.34 -2.80
CA ASP A 107 -7.30 -10.90 -2.88
C ASP A 107 -6.53 -10.40 -4.10
N PHE A 108 -5.28 -10.02 -3.90
CA PHE A 108 -4.34 -9.70 -4.95
C PHE A 108 -3.13 -10.61 -4.92
N ASN A 109 -2.72 -11.09 -6.10
CA ASN A 109 -1.46 -11.80 -6.26
C ASN A 109 -0.29 -10.82 -6.23
N ILE A 110 0.67 -11.07 -5.36
CA ILE A 110 1.81 -10.19 -5.10
C ILE A 110 3.12 -10.99 -5.00
N LYS A 111 4.25 -10.32 -5.24
CA LYS A 111 5.58 -10.93 -5.12
C LYS A 111 6.19 -10.65 -3.74
N LYS A 112 7.01 -11.58 -3.23
CA LYS A 112 7.76 -11.40 -1.97
C LYS A 112 8.77 -10.26 -2.07
N ASN A 113 9.04 -9.62 -0.94
CA ASN A 113 10.04 -8.57 -0.75
C ASN A 113 9.85 -7.35 -1.66
N GLN A 114 8.61 -7.06 -2.03
CA GLN A 114 8.25 -5.91 -2.84
C GLN A 114 7.21 -5.05 -2.13
N ALA A 115 7.37 -3.73 -2.22
CA ALA A 115 6.39 -2.77 -1.74
C ALA A 115 5.26 -2.59 -2.77
N TYR A 116 4.05 -2.45 -2.26
CA TYR A 116 2.84 -2.21 -3.02
C TYR A 116 2.05 -1.07 -2.38
N TYR A 117 1.19 -0.46 -3.19
CA TYR A 117 0.24 0.55 -2.76
C TYR A 117 -1.14 0.15 -3.24
N VAL A 118 -2.14 0.28 -2.37
CA VAL A 118 -3.55 0.10 -2.72
C VAL A 118 -4.26 1.42 -2.54
N ARG A 119 -5.11 1.75 -3.48
CA ARG A 119 -6.05 2.88 -3.44
C ARG A 119 -7.42 2.36 -3.80
N ALA A 120 -8.45 2.99 -3.28
CA ALA A 120 -9.83 2.67 -3.55
C ALA A 120 -10.53 3.86 -4.20
N VAL A 121 -11.54 3.57 -4.99
CA VAL A 121 -12.44 4.57 -5.58
C VAL A 121 -13.84 3.98 -5.59
N SER A 122 -14.85 4.76 -5.17
CA SER A 122 -16.25 4.40 -5.36
C SER A 122 -16.65 4.50 -6.83
N TYR A 123 -17.68 3.79 -7.22
CA TYR A 123 -18.28 3.93 -8.53
C TYR A 123 -19.80 3.73 -8.47
N ILE A 124 -20.49 4.41 -9.37
CA ILE A 124 -21.92 4.23 -9.66
C ILE A 124 -22.04 3.79 -11.11
N THR A 125 -22.89 2.79 -11.35
CA THR A 125 -23.24 2.32 -12.68
C THR A 125 -24.73 2.53 -12.91
N VAL A 126 -25.08 3.36 -13.89
CA VAL A 126 -26.47 3.64 -14.29
C VAL A 126 -26.56 3.39 -15.80
N ASN A 127 -27.53 2.61 -16.22
CA ASN A 127 -27.76 2.28 -17.63
C ASN A 127 -26.49 1.78 -18.37
N GLY A 128 -25.65 1.01 -17.67
CA GLY A 128 -24.40 0.48 -18.23
C GLY A 128 -23.22 1.46 -18.26
N GLN A 129 -23.41 2.72 -17.90
CA GLN A 129 -22.35 3.72 -17.79
C GLN A 129 -21.81 3.78 -16.35
N THR A 130 -20.48 3.72 -16.20
CA THR A 130 -19.82 3.75 -14.88
C THR A 130 -19.11 5.07 -14.66
N THR A 131 -19.47 5.76 -13.60
CA THR A 131 -18.82 6.98 -13.12
C THR A 131 -18.01 6.66 -11.85
N TYR A 132 -16.81 7.19 -11.75
CA TYR A 132 -15.91 6.99 -10.60
C TYR A 132 -15.80 8.26 -9.76
N GLY A 133 -15.79 8.08 -8.44
CA GLY A 133 -15.52 9.15 -7.47
C GLY A 133 -14.04 9.48 -7.33
N THR A 134 -13.68 10.09 -6.22
CA THR A 134 -12.30 10.48 -5.93
C THR A 134 -11.45 9.29 -5.49
N LEU A 135 -10.25 9.19 -6.04
CA LEU A 135 -9.32 8.12 -5.70
C LEU A 135 -8.70 8.35 -4.31
N SER A 136 -8.88 7.42 -3.39
CA SER A 136 -8.42 7.51 -2.01
C SER A 136 -6.91 7.76 -1.85
N SER A 137 -6.48 8.21 -0.67
CA SER A 137 -5.07 8.18 -0.27
C SER A 137 -4.52 6.74 -0.27
N PRO A 138 -3.25 6.52 -0.64
CA PRO A 138 -2.69 5.18 -0.73
C PRO A 138 -2.46 4.55 0.65
N ARG A 139 -2.78 3.27 0.80
CA ARG A 139 -2.23 2.38 1.83
C ARG A 139 -1.04 1.62 1.26
N ALA A 140 0.03 1.53 2.02
CA ALA A 140 1.23 0.82 1.58
C ALA A 140 1.46 -0.45 2.40
N PHE A 141 1.91 -1.50 1.74
CA PHE A 141 2.26 -2.75 2.39
C PHE A 141 3.42 -3.44 1.68
N VAL A 142 4.02 -4.43 2.34
CA VAL A 142 5.13 -5.22 1.80
C VAL A 142 4.89 -6.69 2.13
N ASN A 143 5.02 -7.56 1.16
CA ASN A 143 5.10 -8.99 1.42
C ASN A 143 6.53 -9.38 1.79
N LEU A 144 6.90 -9.24 3.07
CA LEU A 144 8.25 -9.56 3.54
C LEU A 144 8.43 -11.07 3.73
N ASN A 145 9.50 -11.63 3.19
CA ASN A 145 9.91 -12.98 3.54
C ASN A 145 10.50 -12.99 4.97
N ARG A 146 9.69 -13.32 5.96
CA ARG A 146 10.09 -13.35 7.38
C ARG A 146 11.30 -14.24 7.65
N LYS A 147 11.38 -15.40 7.00
CA LYS A 147 12.48 -16.37 7.15
C LYS A 147 13.84 -15.81 6.69
N ALA A 148 13.85 -14.73 5.91
CA ALA A 148 15.08 -14.09 5.47
C ALA A 148 15.73 -13.21 6.56
N PHE A 149 14.96 -12.80 7.59
CA PHE A 149 15.43 -12.01 8.73
C PHE A 149 15.94 -12.98 9.79
N LYS A 150 17.24 -13.28 9.76
CA LYS A 150 17.86 -14.19 10.71
C LYS A 150 18.19 -13.47 12.02
N SER A 151 17.91 -14.12 13.15
CA SER A 151 18.27 -13.62 14.45
C SER A 151 18.94 -14.71 15.29
N LYS A 152 19.80 -14.31 16.19
CA LYS A 152 20.39 -15.18 17.22
C LYS A 152 20.71 -14.40 18.48
N THR A 153 20.61 -15.05 19.61
CA THR A 153 21.12 -14.59 20.89
C THR A 153 22.54 -15.12 21.08
N LYS A 154 23.40 -14.31 21.66
CA LYS A 154 24.74 -14.74 22.14
C LYS A 154 24.90 -14.33 23.58
N ASP A 155 25.08 -15.31 24.44
CA ASP A 155 25.41 -15.10 25.85
C ASP A 155 26.87 -14.68 25.95
N LEU A 156 27.16 -13.88 26.98
CA LEU A 156 28.49 -13.34 27.27
C LEU A 156 28.88 -13.80 28.71
N ASN A 157 30.16 -13.90 28.98
CA ASN A 157 30.70 -14.49 30.22
C ASN A 157 30.32 -13.77 31.53
N ASN A 158 29.62 -12.63 31.46
CA ASN A 158 29.28 -11.81 32.63
C ASN A 158 27.76 -11.73 32.88
N ASN A 159 27.04 -12.83 32.68
CA ASN A 159 25.58 -12.91 32.81
C ASN A 159 24.82 -11.89 31.97
N THR A 160 25.43 -11.39 30.89
CA THR A 160 24.79 -10.53 29.91
C THR A 160 24.65 -11.23 28.57
N LYS A 161 23.74 -10.75 27.74
CA LYS A 161 23.52 -11.27 26.39
C LYS A 161 23.45 -10.15 25.36
N ARG A 162 23.59 -10.51 24.11
CA ARG A 162 23.34 -9.62 22.96
C ARG A 162 22.49 -10.29 21.90
N PHE A 163 21.66 -9.51 21.25
CA PHE A 163 20.86 -9.95 20.12
C PHE A 163 21.55 -9.56 18.81
N ILE A 164 21.64 -10.49 17.88
CA ILE A 164 22.25 -10.28 16.58
C ILE A 164 21.18 -10.50 15.53
N ILE A 165 20.87 -9.46 14.75
CA ILE A 165 19.84 -9.50 13.71
C ILE A 165 20.50 -9.23 12.36
N LYS A 166 20.36 -10.15 11.42
CA LYS A 166 20.86 -10.01 10.06
C LYS A 166 19.72 -9.56 9.15
N ILE A 167 19.82 -8.35 8.63
CA ILE A 167 18.89 -7.80 7.62
C ILE A 167 19.31 -8.31 6.24
N PRO A 168 18.40 -8.85 5.41
CA PRO A 168 18.73 -9.31 4.06
C PRO A 168 19.32 -8.21 3.16
N LYS A 169 20.14 -8.60 2.16
CA LYS A 169 20.78 -7.66 1.21
C LYS A 169 19.75 -6.88 0.38
N LYS A 170 20.12 -5.68 -0.08
CA LYS A 170 19.26 -4.76 -0.85
C LYS A 170 18.70 -5.39 -2.13
N ALA A 171 19.48 -6.18 -2.84
CA ALA A 171 19.06 -6.84 -4.09
C ALA A 171 17.79 -7.70 -3.94
N LYS A 172 17.45 -8.12 -2.70
CA LYS A 172 16.22 -8.88 -2.42
C LYS A 172 14.97 -8.01 -2.28
N PHE A 173 15.09 -6.68 -2.25
CA PHE A 173 13.98 -5.78 -1.93
C PHE A 173 13.69 -4.80 -3.07
N LYS A 174 12.40 -4.63 -3.40
CA LYS A 174 11.92 -3.62 -4.35
C LYS A 174 11.04 -2.60 -3.63
N GLY A 175 11.34 -1.30 -3.79
CA GLY A 175 10.59 -0.22 -3.15
C GLY A 175 10.86 -0.01 -1.66
N ILE A 176 11.88 -0.67 -1.08
CA ILE A 176 12.28 -0.52 0.32
C ILE A 176 13.64 0.17 0.39
N LYS A 177 13.71 1.29 1.12
CA LYS A 177 14.91 2.11 1.30
C LYS A 177 15.74 1.65 2.50
N SER A 178 15.08 1.32 3.61
CA SER A 178 15.70 0.97 4.89
C SER A 178 14.70 0.27 5.80
N PHE A 179 15.14 -0.15 6.97
CA PHE A 179 14.27 -0.68 8.02
C PHE A 179 14.46 0.11 9.31
N THR A 180 13.36 0.27 10.07
CA THR A 180 13.43 0.80 11.43
C THR A 180 13.15 -0.33 12.41
N LEU A 181 14.06 -0.53 13.36
CA LEU A 181 13.90 -1.47 14.44
C LEU A 181 13.25 -0.75 15.62
N TYR A 182 12.23 -1.39 16.18
CA TYR A 182 11.57 -0.99 17.41
C TYR A 182 11.70 -2.11 18.42
N MET A 183 11.79 -1.76 19.71
CA MET A 183 11.90 -2.72 20.78
C MET A 183 10.85 -2.48 21.88
N SER A 184 10.34 -3.57 22.46
CA SER A 184 9.43 -3.52 23.60
C SER A 184 9.63 -4.75 24.49
N LYS A 185 9.30 -4.64 25.78
CA LYS A 185 9.12 -5.78 26.70
C LYS A 185 7.74 -6.41 26.57
N LYS A 186 6.77 -5.71 25.98
CA LYS A 186 5.40 -6.20 25.73
C LYS A 186 5.24 -6.53 24.24
N ARG A 187 4.50 -7.61 23.94
CA ARG A 187 4.30 -8.09 22.57
C ARG A 187 3.63 -7.06 21.67
N ASP A 188 2.55 -6.47 22.14
CA ASP A 188 1.66 -5.69 21.26
C ASP A 188 1.76 -4.18 21.46
N THR A 189 2.40 -3.73 22.55
CA THR A 189 2.45 -2.31 22.94
C THR A 189 3.84 -1.86 23.38
N GLY A 190 4.00 -0.56 23.63
CA GLY A 190 5.20 0.01 24.27
C GLY A 190 6.46 0.02 23.41
N TYR A 191 6.32 -0.16 22.09
CA TYR A 191 7.45 -0.14 21.17
C TYR A 191 8.12 1.23 21.11
N LYS A 192 9.41 1.24 21.40
CA LYS A 192 10.26 2.44 21.23
C LYS A 192 11.24 2.20 20.08
N LYS A 193 11.43 3.24 19.27
CA LYS A 193 12.40 3.22 18.17
C LYS A 193 13.80 2.96 18.73
N TYR A 194 14.48 1.97 18.16
CA TYR A 194 15.86 1.65 18.50
C TYR A 194 16.83 2.22 17.48
N LYS A 195 16.75 1.77 16.22
CA LYS A 195 17.69 2.16 15.17
C LYS A 195 17.08 2.04 13.78
N LYS A 196 17.49 2.94 12.86
CA LYS A 196 17.24 2.81 11.42
C LYS A 196 18.46 2.19 10.77
N VAL A 197 18.24 1.18 9.89
CA VAL A 197 19.33 0.41 9.27
C VAL A 197 19.08 0.22 7.79
N LYS A 198 20.14 0.07 7.00
CA LYS A 198 20.07 -0.26 5.57
C LYS A 198 19.89 -1.78 5.38
N PRO A 199 19.33 -2.24 4.25
CA PRO A 199 19.40 -3.65 3.87
C PRO A 199 20.85 -4.15 3.82
N GLY A 200 21.06 -5.41 4.21
CA GLY A 200 22.39 -6.04 4.28
C GLY A 200 23.15 -5.81 5.59
N THR A 201 22.61 -5.00 6.51
CA THR A 201 23.25 -4.70 7.79
C THR A 201 23.07 -5.86 8.76
N THR A 202 24.12 -6.18 9.54
CA THR A 202 24.01 -6.97 10.76
C THR A 202 23.95 -6.00 11.94
N VAL A 203 22.91 -6.14 12.77
CA VAL A 203 22.69 -5.29 13.95
C VAL A 203 22.97 -6.11 15.19
N THR A 204 23.92 -5.64 16.01
CA THR A 204 24.16 -6.19 17.35
C THR A 204 23.56 -5.25 18.38
N ILE A 205 22.71 -5.80 19.25
CA ILE A 205 21.99 -5.07 20.30
C ILE A 205 22.41 -5.65 21.64
N SER A 206 23.11 -4.89 22.47
CA SER A 206 23.58 -5.29 23.80
C SER A 206 22.87 -4.59 24.95
N SER A 207 22.13 -3.52 24.62
CA SER A 207 21.39 -2.73 25.61
C SER A 207 20.18 -2.05 24.99
N PHE A 208 19.20 -1.72 25.82
CA PHE A 208 18.06 -0.88 25.46
C PHE A 208 17.75 0.10 26.57
N LYS A 209 17.54 1.38 26.27
CA LYS A 209 17.37 2.45 27.24
C LYS A 209 18.51 2.47 28.31
N LYS A 210 19.76 2.36 27.84
CA LYS A 210 20.99 2.33 28.68
C LYS A 210 21.12 1.13 29.61
N LYS A 211 20.17 0.17 29.61
CA LYS A 211 20.24 -1.06 30.43
C LYS A 211 20.77 -2.20 29.56
N LYS A 212 21.86 -2.86 30.05
CA LYS A 212 22.39 -4.09 29.44
C LYS A 212 21.39 -5.24 29.64
N PHE A 213 21.36 -6.18 28.68
CA PHE A 213 20.47 -7.35 28.76
C PHE A 213 21.10 -8.43 29.67
N ARG A 214 20.31 -8.96 30.58
CA ARG A 214 20.69 -10.07 31.45
C ARG A 214 20.22 -11.39 30.87
N THR A 215 21.06 -12.44 30.95
CA THR A 215 20.85 -13.73 30.29
C THR A 215 19.53 -14.40 30.69
N ALA A 216 19.19 -14.38 31.98
CA ALA A 216 18.02 -15.12 32.50
C ALA A 216 16.71 -14.29 32.56
N LYS A 217 16.74 -12.97 32.47
CA LYS A 217 15.59 -12.13 32.88
C LYS A 217 15.05 -11.21 31.80
N ASP A 218 15.78 -10.98 30.73
CA ASP A 218 15.39 -9.97 29.73
C ASP A 218 14.94 -10.60 28.42
N PHE A 219 13.64 -10.59 28.21
CA PHE A 219 13.01 -10.93 26.94
C PHE A 219 12.53 -9.64 26.23
N TYR A 220 12.77 -9.54 24.93
CA TYR A 220 12.37 -8.39 24.12
C TYR A 220 11.72 -8.82 22.81
N TYR A 221 10.69 -8.10 22.44
CA TYR A 221 10.07 -8.15 21.11
C TYR A 221 10.72 -7.10 20.24
N ILE A 222 11.19 -7.53 19.08
CA ILE A 222 11.80 -6.63 18.09
C ILE A 222 10.91 -6.59 16.88
N LYS A 223 10.36 -5.40 16.60
CA LYS A 223 9.53 -5.12 15.45
C LYS A 223 10.38 -4.43 14.39
N ILE A 224 10.45 -4.99 13.18
CA ILE A 224 11.21 -4.47 12.04
C ILE A 224 10.23 -3.92 11.02
N VAL A 225 10.20 -2.60 10.86
CA VAL A 225 9.28 -1.89 9.97
C VAL A 225 10.03 -1.43 8.72
N PRO A 226 9.57 -1.78 7.52
CA PRO A 226 10.19 -1.30 6.28
C PRO A 226 9.88 0.19 6.08
N ASN A 227 10.90 0.96 5.71
CA ASN A 227 10.75 2.33 5.24
C ASN A 227 10.77 2.30 3.71
N LEU A 228 9.70 2.76 3.10
CA LEU A 228 9.52 2.71 1.66
C LEU A 228 10.25 3.84 0.95
N THR A 229 10.49 3.69 -0.35
CA THR A 229 11.07 4.75 -1.18
C THR A 229 10.10 5.93 -1.34
N LYS A 230 8.80 5.67 -1.44
CA LYS A 230 7.75 6.69 -1.36
C LYS A 230 7.46 7.03 0.11
N LYS A 231 7.10 8.28 0.40
CA LYS A 231 6.79 8.77 1.76
C LYS A 231 5.39 8.31 2.22
N VAL A 232 5.16 7.01 2.25
CA VAL A 232 3.95 6.39 2.78
C VAL A 232 4.38 5.34 3.80
N SER A 233 3.75 5.32 4.97
CA SER A 233 4.02 4.31 6.00
C SER A 233 3.53 2.94 5.55
N SER A 234 4.28 1.89 5.90
CA SER A 234 3.88 0.52 5.60
C SER A 234 2.99 -0.04 6.71
N ASP A 235 1.89 -0.68 6.32
CA ASP A 235 1.01 -1.41 7.23
C ASP A 235 1.60 -2.76 7.67
N THR A 236 2.75 -3.16 7.11
CA THR A 236 3.39 -4.45 7.38
C THR A 236 4.73 -4.32 8.10
N TYR A 237 5.04 -5.32 8.90
CA TYR A 237 6.29 -5.41 9.67
C TYR A 237 6.67 -6.88 9.94
N VAL A 238 7.88 -7.13 10.41
CA VAL A 238 8.34 -8.45 10.86
C VAL A 238 8.63 -8.41 12.34
N TYR A 239 8.14 -9.42 13.08
CA TYR A 239 8.59 -9.67 14.45
C TYR A 239 9.78 -10.62 14.46
N VAL A 240 10.74 -10.30 15.33
CA VAL A 240 11.83 -11.17 15.74
C VAL A 240 11.75 -11.25 17.27
N TYR A 241 11.60 -12.46 17.79
CA TYR A 241 11.54 -12.74 19.22
C TYR A 241 12.95 -13.07 19.71
N GLN A 242 13.30 -12.53 20.88
CA GLN A 242 14.60 -12.77 21.53
C GLN A 242 14.47 -12.78 23.05
#